data_72007675484fdb725016f8cc126d3c25
#
_entry.id   72007675484fdb725016f8cc126d3c25
#
_cell.length_a   1.000
_cell.length_b   1.000
_cell.length_c   1.000
_cell.angle_alpha   90.00
_cell.angle_beta   90.00
_cell.angle_gamma   90.00
#
_symmetry.space_group_name_H-M   'P 1'
#
loop_
_entity.id
_entity.type
_entity.pdbx_description
1 polymer ?
#
loop_
_entity_poly.entity_id
_entity_poly.type
_entity_poly.pdbx_seq_one_letter_code
_entity_poly.pdbx_strand_id
1 'polypeptide(L)'
;FPWSPLDANGSLEGVTVTGYEYPLVHFTDSAGNSGSSDITLGLGKLPWRIDWPAKWAWIGVTCEAFGKDHGASGGSYDTGKEICQLFGYDAPQPLVYEWISLKGKGAMSSSTGNTIGPMEALDLVPPEILRFLIAGSKPNKAIEFDAGMSLVNLADDYERSCARNIAAELDDETLSRRRKVQLEDLMGAVRLSSVGHNSTTDSSNVSFRHLALLAQTKTDDVQVWQSLSMDENNPPSSVLIDRLKKMRTWINSPHFPDEMRIKIIDEVPSELLGELSDDDGLVLANLTRMLNDCKWDVDAIATCIVESAKTIEKSPRIAYTVAYTCLMGTKKGPKLAPIIAELDKPKVIRQFEKCLDCLN
;
A
#
# COMPACT_ATOMS: atom_id res chain seq x y z
N PHE A 1 31.18 30.96 3.50
CA PHE A 1 32.37 30.11 3.51
C PHE A 1 31.96 28.64 3.44
N PRO A 2 32.70 27.80 2.69
CA PRO A 2 32.30 26.41 2.40
C PRO A 2 32.61 25.41 3.53
N TRP A 3 32.66 25.83 4.75
CA TRP A 3 32.88 25.04 5.96
C TRP A 3 32.02 25.57 7.08
N SER A 4 31.27 24.70 7.74
CA SER A 4 30.48 25.00 8.93
C SER A 4 31.18 24.33 10.12
N PRO A 5 31.89 25.08 11.01
CA PRO A 5 32.55 24.51 12.15
C PRO A 5 31.53 24.05 13.21
N LEU A 6 31.92 23.05 14.01
CA LEU A 6 31.20 22.69 15.24
C LEU A 6 31.57 23.67 16.35
N ASP A 7 30.58 24.06 17.17
CA ASP A 7 30.79 24.78 18.42
C ASP A 7 31.38 23.86 19.52
N ALA A 8 31.61 24.39 20.69
CA ALA A 8 32.12 23.63 21.83
C ALA A 8 31.21 22.48 22.29
N ASN A 9 29.93 22.49 21.93
CA ASN A 9 28.95 21.46 22.24
C ASN A 9 28.78 20.44 21.10
N GLY A 10 29.52 20.59 19.99
CA GLY A 10 29.40 19.76 18.81
C GLY A 10 28.19 20.09 17.93
N SER A 11 27.61 21.29 18.04
CA SER A 11 26.49 21.78 17.25
C SER A 11 26.98 22.64 16.07
N LEU A 12 26.23 22.58 14.95
CA LEU A 12 26.35 23.48 13.80
C LEU A 12 25.35 24.65 13.88
N GLU A 13 24.37 24.57 14.78
CA GLU A 13 23.25 25.49 14.84
C GLU A 13 23.68 26.84 15.42
N GLY A 14 23.35 27.92 14.69
CA GLY A 14 23.67 29.28 15.12
C GLY A 14 25.14 29.64 15.01
N VAL A 15 26.00 28.81 14.40
CA VAL A 15 27.41 29.10 14.20
C VAL A 15 27.58 29.94 12.94
N THR A 16 28.27 31.10 13.10
CA THR A 16 28.56 32.03 12.01
C THR A 16 30.07 32.12 11.80
N VAL A 17 30.56 31.85 10.60
CA VAL A 17 31.97 31.99 10.25
C VAL A 17 32.32 33.47 10.14
N THR A 18 33.37 33.88 10.87
CA THR A 18 33.86 35.27 10.96
C THR A 18 35.17 35.49 10.22
N GLY A 19 35.96 34.43 9.95
CA GLY A 19 37.22 34.53 9.25
C GLY A 19 37.81 33.17 8.89
N TYR A 20 38.86 33.20 8.07
CA TYR A 20 39.60 32.00 7.66
C TYR A 20 41.07 32.32 7.50
N GLU A 21 41.92 31.55 8.15
CA GLU A 21 43.36 31.51 7.95
C GLU A 21 43.81 30.05 8.04
N TYR A 22 44.21 29.51 6.89
CA TYR A 22 44.51 28.05 6.81
C TYR A 22 45.45 27.59 7.92
N PRO A 23 45.12 26.54 8.66
CA PRO A 23 43.96 25.65 8.52
C PRO A 23 42.74 26.03 9.37
N LEU A 24 42.75 27.23 9.98
CA LEU A 24 41.75 27.67 10.96
C LEU A 24 40.59 28.42 10.35
N VAL A 25 39.38 28.01 10.72
CA VAL A 25 38.11 28.73 10.45
C VAL A 25 37.69 29.36 11.78
N HIS A 26 37.60 30.69 11.80
CA HIS A 26 37.12 31.43 12.97
C HIS A 26 35.61 31.59 12.91
N PHE A 27 34.96 31.49 14.04
CA PHE A 27 33.51 31.55 14.11
C PHE A 27 33.02 32.20 15.43
N THR A 28 31.75 32.58 15.41
CA THR A 28 31.00 32.94 16.61
C THR A 28 29.81 31.97 16.72
N ASP A 29 29.59 31.42 17.94
CA ASP A 29 28.47 30.51 18.22
C ASP A 29 27.17 31.29 18.50
N SER A 30 26.08 30.55 18.72
CA SER A 30 24.75 31.10 19.02
C SER A 30 24.71 31.87 20.35
N ALA A 31 25.65 31.63 21.26
CA ALA A 31 25.78 32.34 22.53
C ALA A 31 26.68 33.61 22.44
N GLY A 32 27.27 33.89 21.26
CA GLY A 32 28.17 35.02 21.05
C GLY A 32 29.64 34.73 21.39
N ASN A 33 29.99 33.47 21.71
CA ASN A 33 31.39 33.11 21.99
C ASN A 33 32.17 32.94 20.71
N SER A 34 33.40 33.49 20.66
CA SER A 34 34.31 33.29 19.53
C SER A 34 35.10 31.99 19.69
N GLY A 35 35.28 31.28 18.55
CA GLY A 35 36.04 30.03 18.48
C GLY A 35 36.84 29.92 17.19
N SER A 36 37.66 28.86 17.12
CA SER A 36 38.38 28.47 15.90
C SER A 36 38.30 26.97 15.72
N SER A 37 38.09 26.52 14.49
CA SER A 37 38.06 25.11 14.12
C SER A 37 39.14 24.82 13.07
N ASP A 38 39.99 23.84 13.36
CA ASP A 38 40.96 23.35 12.40
C ASP A 38 40.26 22.38 11.42
N ILE A 39 40.23 22.75 10.14
CA ILE A 39 39.56 21.96 9.10
C ILE A 39 40.21 20.59 8.88
N THR A 40 41.48 20.42 9.22
CA THR A 40 42.21 19.15 9.09
C THR A 40 41.80 18.11 10.13
N LEU A 41 41.21 18.56 11.22
CA LEU A 41 40.72 17.70 12.32
C LEU A 41 39.29 17.21 12.10
N GLY A 42 38.61 17.62 11.04
CA GLY A 42 37.25 17.22 10.77
C GLY A 42 36.20 17.77 11.74
N LEU A 43 36.53 18.83 12.51
CA LEU A 43 35.64 19.46 13.48
C LEU A 43 34.66 20.43 12.82
N GLY A 44 33.93 19.97 11.80
CA GLY A 44 32.99 20.76 11.07
C GLY A 44 32.40 19.98 9.88
N LYS A 45 31.64 20.66 9.05
CA LYS A 45 30.93 20.08 7.92
C LYS A 45 30.98 20.97 6.70
N LEU A 46 31.16 20.36 5.53
CA LEU A 46 30.93 21.03 4.25
C LEU A 46 29.42 21.28 4.08
N PRO A 47 29.01 22.42 3.49
CA PRO A 47 27.66 22.62 3.03
C PRO A 47 27.27 21.50 2.05
N TRP A 48 26.04 21.08 2.12
CA TRP A 48 25.53 19.96 1.31
C TRP A 48 25.84 20.09 -0.20
N ARG A 49 25.71 21.28 -0.76
CA ARG A 49 26.00 21.55 -2.17
C ARG A 49 27.47 21.34 -2.58
N ILE A 50 28.39 21.27 -1.62
CA ILE A 50 29.81 20.98 -1.84
C ILE A 50 30.16 19.56 -1.43
N ASP A 51 29.62 19.11 -0.31
CA ASP A 51 29.83 17.76 0.23
C ASP A 51 29.39 16.67 -0.77
N TRP A 52 28.25 16.86 -1.41
CA TRP A 52 27.73 15.89 -2.35
C TRP A 52 28.64 15.68 -3.58
N PRO A 53 29.01 16.71 -4.36
CA PRO A 53 29.94 16.52 -5.48
C PRO A 53 31.36 16.11 -5.04
N ALA A 54 31.83 16.50 -3.85
CA ALA A 54 33.08 16.01 -3.31
C ALA A 54 33.05 14.50 -3.07
N LYS A 55 31.95 13.99 -2.55
CA LYS A 55 31.73 12.53 -2.37
C LYS A 55 31.69 11.78 -3.69
N TRP A 56 31.17 12.35 -4.76
CA TRP A 56 31.23 11.72 -6.08
C TRP A 56 32.68 11.39 -6.46
N ALA A 57 33.57 12.35 -6.29
CA ALA A 57 34.99 12.17 -6.61
C ALA A 57 35.68 11.17 -5.65
N TRP A 58 35.44 11.26 -4.36
CA TRP A 58 36.09 10.40 -3.37
C TRP A 58 35.67 8.93 -3.44
N ILE A 59 34.39 8.70 -3.76
CA ILE A 59 33.81 7.34 -3.79
C ILE A 59 33.89 6.75 -5.21
N GLY A 60 34.08 7.60 -6.24
CA GLY A 60 34.08 7.16 -7.62
C GLY A 60 32.68 6.87 -8.14
N VAL A 61 31.71 7.72 -7.82
CA VAL A 61 30.30 7.53 -8.20
C VAL A 61 30.14 7.76 -9.71
N THR A 62 29.67 6.75 -10.42
CA THR A 62 29.47 6.80 -11.89
C THR A 62 28.01 7.06 -12.29
N CYS A 63 27.06 6.77 -11.39
CA CYS A 63 25.63 7.02 -11.58
C CYS A 63 25.03 7.52 -10.27
N GLU A 64 24.23 8.60 -10.33
CA GLU A 64 23.59 9.21 -9.17
C GLU A 64 22.09 9.34 -9.41
N ALA A 65 21.29 8.75 -8.51
CA ALA A 65 19.84 8.86 -8.54
C ALA A 65 19.36 9.97 -7.60
N PHE A 66 18.56 10.91 -8.12
CA PHE A 66 18.04 12.03 -7.32
C PHE A 66 16.70 12.55 -7.83
N GLY A 67 15.94 13.19 -6.92
CA GLY A 67 14.68 13.85 -7.26
C GLY A 67 14.88 15.02 -8.22
N LYS A 68 13.88 15.27 -9.05
CA LYS A 68 13.94 16.26 -10.15
C LYS A 68 14.39 17.67 -9.75
N ASP A 69 14.13 18.09 -8.49
CA ASP A 69 14.51 19.43 -8.04
C ASP A 69 16.02 19.64 -8.02
N HIS A 70 16.77 18.57 -7.74
CA HIS A 70 18.23 18.64 -7.75
C HIS A 70 18.80 18.77 -9.17
N GLY A 71 18.07 18.26 -10.17
CA GLY A 71 18.44 18.32 -11.59
C GLY A 71 17.97 19.57 -12.33
N ALA A 72 17.16 20.42 -11.68
CA ALA A 72 16.72 21.68 -12.28
C ALA A 72 17.89 22.65 -12.51
N SER A 73 17.75 23.60 -13.42
CA SER A 73 18.76 24.66 -13.65
C SER A 73 19.05 25.41 -12.36
N GLY A 74 20.33 25.50 -11.98
CA GLY A 74 20.80 26.03 -10.69
C GLY A 74 20.52 25.09 -9.51
N GLY A 75 20.02 23.91 -9.75
CA GLY A 75 19.88 22.85 -8.76
C GLY A 75 21.22 22.32 -8.27
N SER A 76 21.18 21.46 -7.26
CA SER A 76 22.41 20.97 -6.61
C SER A 76 23.25 20.06 -7.50
N TYR A 77 22.62 19.27 -8.37
CA TYR A 77 23.34 18.47 -9.36
C TYR A 77 23.96 19.37 -10.43
N ASP A 78 23.20 20.36 -10.92
CA ASP A 78 23.68 21.28 -11.96
C ASP A 78 24.91 22.06 -11.50
N THR A 79 24.86 22.66 -10.32
CA THR A 79 26.03 23.35 -9.72
C THR A 79 27.13 22.38 -9.27
N GLY A 80 26.76 21.16 -8.89
CA GLY A 80 27.70 20.12 -8.46
C GLY A 80 28.62 19.63 -9.58
N LYS A 81 28.19 19.70 -10.85
CA LYS A 81 29.04 19.36 -12.00
C LYS A 81 30.33 20.19 -12.06
N GLU A 82 30.20 21.51 -11.87
CA GLU A 82 31.35 22.41 -11.86
C GLU A 82 32.24 22.20 -10.65
N ILE A 83 31.63 21.98 -9.48
CA ILE A 83 32.34 21.70 -8.21
C ILE A 83 33.11 20.38 -8.30
N CYS A 84 32.52 19.35 -8.88
CA CYS A 84 33.15 18.04 -9.08
C CYS A 84 34.43 18.11 -9.91
N GLN A 85 34.44 18.97 -10.95
CA GLN A 85 35.63 19.23 -11.78
C GLN A 85 36.80 19.81 -10.99
N LEU A 86 36.55 20.55 -9.91
CA LEU A 86 37.63 21.05 -9.03
C LEU A 86 38.39 19.90 -8.33
N PHE A 87 37.75 18.74 -8.21
CA PHE A 87 38.38 17.52 -7.67
C PHE A 87 38.95 16.62 -8.76
N GLY A 88 38.99 17.09 -10.03
CA GLY A 88 39.48 16.31 -11.17
C GLY A 88 38.59 15.11 -11.55
N TYR A 89 37.29 15.17 -11.26
CA TYR A 89 36.35 14.09 -11.47
C TYR A 89 35.17 14.54 -12.33
N ASP A 90 34.74 13.69 -13.25
CA ASP A 90 33.54 13.92 -14.05
C ASP A 90 32.29 13.62 -13.25
N ALA A 91 31.27 14.46 -13.35
CA ALA A 91 30.00 14.25 -12.66
C ALA A 91 29.33 12.93 -13.09
N PRO A 92 28.70 12.20 -12.15
CA PRO A 92 28.05 10.94 -12.45
C PRO A 92 26.88 11.08 -13.42
N GLN A 93 26.57 10.03 -14.16
CA GLN A 93 25.38 9.97 -15.01
C GLN A 93 24.11 10.15 -14.16
N PRO A 94 23.24 11.13 -14.42
CA PRO A 94 22.07 11.37 -13.60
C PRO A 94 20.95 10.36 -13.89
N LEU A 95 20.32 9.82 -12.85
CA LEU A 95 19.04 9.14 -12.89
C LEU A 95 17.99 9.97 -12.16
N VAL A 96 17.32 10.84 -12.91
CA VAL A 96 16.32 11.77 -12.33
C VAL A 96 14.99 11.07 -12.16
N TYR A 97 14.40 11.17 -10.96
CA TYR A 97 13.08 10.61 -10.66
C TYR A 97 12.09 11.66 -10.16
N GLU A 98 10.82 11.35 -10.34
CA GLU A 98 9.70 12.16 -9.90
C GLU A 98 9.30 11.88 -8.44
N TRP A 99 8.43 12.73 -7.91
CA TRP A 99 7.91 12.61 -6.57
C TRP A 99 7.07 11.37 -6.34
N ILE A 100 7.09 10.88 -5.10
CA ILE A 100 6.06 10.01 -4.53
C ILE A 100 5.14 10.91 -3.69
N SER A 101 3.86 10.92 -4.03
CA SER A 101 2.83 11.71 -3.36
C SER A 101 1.76 10.83 -2.74
N LEU A 102 1.02 11.36 -1.77
CA LEU A 102 -0.18 10.70 -1.26
C LEU A 102 -1.38 11.09 -2.12
N LYS A 103 -2.14 10.10 -2.56
CA LYS A 103 -3.34 10.32 -3.36
C LYS A 103 -4.32 11.26 -2.65
N GLY A 104 -4.75 12.30 -3.36
CA GLY A 104 -5.68 13.30 -2.83
C GLY A 104 -5.10 14.28 -1.82
N LYS A 105 -3.81 14.15 -1.44
CA LYS A 105 -3.15 15.03 -0.46
C LYS A 105 -1.92 15.76 -1.02
N GLY A 106 -1.53 15.45 -2.25
CA GLY A 106 -0.38 16.07 -2.93
C GLY A 106 0.98 15.59 -2.40
N ALA A 107 2.00 16.43 -2.53
CA ALA A 107 3.35 16.09 -2.12
C ALA A 107 3.45 15.79 -0.62
N MET A 108 4.20 14.74 -0.26
CA MET A 108 4.46 14.41 1.14
C MET A 108 5.30 15.50 1.79
N SER A 109 4.95 15.90 3.00
CA SER A 109 5.67 16.90 3.79
C SER A 109 5.65 16.54 5.27
N SER A 110 6.82 16.32 5.83
CA SER A 110 6.98 16.04 7.27
C SER A 110 6.55 17.22 8.15
N SER A 111 6.77 18.46 7.68
CA SER A 111 6.43 19.67 8.44
C SER A 111 4.92 19.90 8.57
N THR A 112 4.12 19.35 7.65
CA THR A 112 2.65 19.45 7.68
C THR A 112 1.96 18.21 8.24
N GLY A 113 2.72 17.17 8.62
CA GLY A 113 2.18 15.88 9.06
C GLY A 113 1.50 15.09 7.93
N ASN A 114 1.60 15.53 6.68
CA ASN A 114 1.01 14.89 5.51
C ASN A 114 2.03 13.94 4.87
N THR A 115 2.39 12.88 5.58
CA THR A 115 3.35 11.90 5.09
C THR A 115 3.01 10.51 5.64
N ILE A 116 3.35 9.49 4.87
CA ILE A 116 3.47 8.11 5.36
C ILE A 116 4.94 7.76 5.22
N GLY A 117 5.61 7.54 6.34
CA GLY A 117 7.02 7.15 6.34
C GLY A 117 7.21 5.75 5.73
N PRO A 118 8.43 5.40 5.25
CA PRO A 118 8.68 4.08 4.67
C PRO A 118 8.37 2.93 5.64
N MET A 119 8.64 3.09 6.92
CA MET A 119 8.35 2.06 7.93
C MET A 119 6.86 1.91 8.16
N GLU A 120 6.12 3.01 8.26
CA GLU A 120 4.66 3.00 8.37
C GLU A 120 4.01 2.37 7.14
N ALA A 121 4.50 2.67 5.93
CA ALA A 121 4.04 2.03 4.71
C ALA A 121 4.28 0.51 4.74
N LEU A 122 5.43 0.05 5.27
CA LEU A 122 5.76 -1.37 5.41
C LEU A 122 4.95 -2.09 6.49
N ASP A 123 4.38 -1.38 7.46
CA ASP A 123 3.45 -1.95 8.43
C ASP A 123 2.08 -2.26 7.80
N LEU A 124 1.70 -1.50 6.77
CA LEU A 124 0.41 -1.62 6.08
C LEU A 124 0.51 -2.47 4.81
N VAL A 125 1.62 -2.37 4.09
CA VAL A 125 1.81 -2.93 2.74
C VAL A 125 2.93 -3.96 2.76
N PRO A 126 2.72 -5.17 2.21
CA PRO A 126 3.81 -6.12 2.01
C PRO A 126 4.95 -5.50 1.18
N PRO A 127 6.22 -5.71 1.57
CA PRO A 127 7.37 -5.05 0.96
C PRO A 127 7.51 -5.34 -0.54
N GLU A 128 7.17 -6.54 -0.98
CA GLU A 128 7.18 -6.92 -2.39
C GLU A 128 6.16 -6.13 -3.22
N ILE A 129 4.99 -5.83 -2.66
CA ILE A 129 3.95 -5.04 -3.33
C ILE A 129 4.38 -3.56 -3.43
N LEU A 130 4.98 -3.03 -2.36
CA LEU A 130 5.52 -1.67 -2.38
C LEU A 130 6.68 -1.53 -3.39
N ARG A 131 7.57 -2.52 -3.46
CA ARG A 131 8.64 -2.57 -4.47
C ARG A 131 8.09 -2.70 -5.89
N PHE A 132 7.01 -3.49 -6.08
CA PHE A 132 6.34 -3.63 -7.38
C PHE A 132 5.77 -2.29 -7.88
N LEU A 133 5.17 -1.50 -6.99
CA LEU A 133 4.71 -0.15 -7.32
C LEU A 133 5.85 0.73 -7.86
N ILE A 134 7.00 0.72 -7.17
CA ILE A 134 8.15 1.54 -7.54
C ILE A 134 8.82 1.01 -8.80
N ALA A 135 9.11 -0.30 -8.86
CA ALA A 135 9.80 -0.92 -9.99
C ALA A 135 8.98 -0.92 -11.29
N GLY A 136 7.65 -0.98 -11.19
CA GLY A 136 6.73 -0.89 -12.33
C GLY A 136 6.48 0.54 -12.82
N SER A 137 6.95 1.55 -12.09
CA SER A 137 6.75 2.95 -12.44
C SER A 137 7.94 3.50 -13.24
N LYS A 138 7.66 4.35 -14.23
CA LYS A 138 8.72 5.04 -14.97
C LYS A 138 9.31 6.14 -14.09
N PRO A 139 10.65 6.33 -14.07
CA PRO A 139 11.30 7.37 -13.26
C PRO A 139 10.74 8.78 -13.49
N ASN A 140 10.37 9.12 -14.72
CA ASN A 140 9.83 10.44 -15.10
C ASN A 140 8.29 10.56 -14.87
N LYS A 141 7.68 9.68 -14.12
CA LYS A 141 6.27 9.72 -13.75
C LYS A 141 6.14 9.77 -12.24
N ALA A 142 5.36 10.74 -11.75
CA ALA A 142 5.01 10.80 -10.34
C ALA A 142 4.26 9.54 -9.92
N ILE A 143 4.59 9.01 -8.75
CA ILE A 143 3.92 7.87 -8.13
C ILE A 143 2.92 8.44 -7.12
N GLU A 144 1.64 8.11 -7.28
CA GLU A 144 0.64 8.38 -6.25
C GLU A 144 0.46 7.13 -5.39
N PHE A 145 0.94 7.18 -4.15
CA PHE A 145 0.71 6.13 -3.18
C PHE A 145 -0.68 6.32 -2.53
N ASP A 146 -1.47 5.26 -2.51
CA ASP A 146 -2.78 5.22 -1.88
C ASP A 146 -2.88 3.96 -1.02
N ALA A 147 -2.88 4.14 0.28
CA ALA A 147 -3.05 3.05 1.24
C ALA A 147 -4.53 2.59 1.37
N GLY A 148 -5.45 3.15 0.56
CA GLY A 148 -6.86 2.78 0.50
C GLY A 148 -7.15 1.75 -0.60
N MET A 149 -8.19 2.02 -1.39
CA MET A 149 -8.67 1.08 -2.43
C MET A 149 -7.63 0.81 -3.53
N SER A 150 -6.74 1.76 -3.85
CA SER A 150 -5.70 1.52 -4.86
C SER A 150 -4.67 0.48 -4.40
N LEU A 151 -4.45 0.33 -3.08
CA LEU A 151 -3.60 -0.74 -2.54
C LEU A 151 -4.15 -2.12 -2.89
N VAL A 152 -5.47 -2.31 -2.80
CA VAL A 152 -6.12 -3.58 -3.16
C VAL A 152 -5.87 -3.92 -4.62
N ASN A 153 -6.05 -2.94 -5.51
CA ASN A 153 -5.84 -3.14 -6.94
C ASN A 153 -4.36 -3.44 -7.24
N LEU A 154 -3.44 -2.72 -6.60
CA LEU A 154 -2.00 -2.93 -6.74
C LEU A 154 -1.60 -4.35 -6.30
N ALA A 155 -2.13 -4.83 -5.17
CA ALA A 155 -1.86 -6.16 -4.67
C ALA A 155 -2.41 -7.25 -5.59
N ASP A 156 -3.65 -7.07 -6.09
CA ASP A 156 -4.26 -7.99 -7.05
C ASP A 156 -3.50 -7.98 -8.41
N ASP A 157 -2.96 -6.82 -8.83
CA ASP A 157 -2.14 -6.70 -10.04
C ASP A 157 -0.79 -7.43 -9.88
N TYR A 158 -0.17 -7.31 -8.69
CA TYR A 158 1.04 -8.03 -8.36
C TYR A 158 0.83 -9.55 -8.42
N GLU A 159 -0.20 -10.08 -7.72
CA GLU A 159 -0.50 -11.52 -7.71
C GLU A 159 -0.78 -12.05 -9.12
N ARG A 160 -1.57 -11.34 -9.92
CA ARG A 160 -1.82 -11.71 -11.32
C ARG A 160 -0.55 -11.72 -12.16
N SER A 161 0.34 -10.76 -11.91
CA SER A 161 1.61 -10.66 -12.63
C SER A 161 2.57 -11.79 -12.25
N CYS A 162 2.60 -12.19 -10.98
CA CYS A 162 3.39 -13.34 -10.50
C CYS A 162 2.88 -14.67 -11.08
N ALA A 163 1.56 -14.84 -11.17
CA ALA A 163 0.94 -16.06 -11.69
C ALA A 163 1.08 -16.21 -13.22
N ARG A 164 1.44 -15.12 -13.92
CA ARG A 164 1.50 -15.06 -15.37
C ARG A 164 2.81 -15.60 -15.91
N ASN A 165 2.75 -16.50 -16.88
CA ASN A 165 3.94 -16.98 -17.60
C ASN A 165 4.36 -15.97 -18.69
N ILE A 166 4.93 -14.83 -18.26
CA ILE A 166 5.33 -13.73 -19.14
C ILE A 166 6.40 -14.18 -20.14
N ALA A 167 7.30 -15.09 -19.74
CA ALA A 167 8.34 -15.60 -20.62
C ALA A 167 7.74 -16.31 -21.85
N ALA A 168 6.76 -17.19 -21.62
CA ALA A 168 6.06 -17.87 -22.73
C ALA A 168 5.29 -16.90 -23.62
N GLU A 169 4.76 -15.81 -23.09
CA GLU A 169 4.10 -14.79 -23.91
C GLU A 169 5.11 -14.00 -24.78
N LEU A 170 6.33 -13.80 -24.31
CA LEU A 170 7.39 -13.11 -25.07
C LEU A 170 7.91 -13.93 -26.25
N ASP A 171 7.71 -15.26 -26.24
CA ASP A 171 8.07 -16.16 -27.34
C ASP A 171 7.15 -16.01 -28.57
N ASP A 172 6.00 -15.32 -28.42
CA ASP A 172 5.09 -15.04 -29.55
C ASP A 172 5.72 -14.01 -30.49
N GLU A 173 6.14 -14.49 -31.68
CA GLU A 173 6.76 -13.67 -32.74
C GLU A 173 5.81 -12.62 -33.30
N THR A 174 4.49 -12.77 -33.14
CA THR A 174 3.49 -11.84 -33.69
C THR A 174 3.30 -10.58 -32.85
N LEU A 175 3.88 -10.55 -31.65
CA LEU A 175 3.78 -9.40 -30.75
C LEU A 175 4.40 -8.14 -31.35
N SER A 176 3.66 -7.03 -31.25
CA SER A 176 4.22 -5.72 -31.56
C SER A 176 5.38 -5.38 -30.62
N ARG A 177 6.37 -4.61 -31.11
CA ARG A 177 7.49 -4.13 -30.29
C ARG A 177 7.03 -3.46 -29.00
N ARG A 178 5.97 -2.63 -29.08
CA ARG A 178 5.39 -1.98 -27.90
C ARG A 178 4.92 -3.01 -26.85
N ARG A 179 4.29 -4.09 -27.31
CA ARG A 179 3.80 -5.13 -26.40
C ARG A 179 4.93 -5.92 -25.77
N LYS A 180 5.98 -6.25 -26.55
CA LYS A 180 7.19 -6.91 -26.02
C LYS A 180 7.84 -6.07 -24.91
N VAL A 181 8.08 -4.78 -25.13
CA VAL A 181 8.63 -3.89 -24.10
C VAL A 181 7.74 -3.83 -22.84
N GLN A 182 6.42 -3.78 -22.99
CA GLN A 182 5.52 -3.80 -21.83
C GLN A 182 5.60 -5.11 -21.02
N LEU A 183 5.80 -6.24 -21.68
CA LEU A 183 5.96 -7.53 -21.01
C LEU A 183 7.33 -7.65 -20.35
N GLU A 184 8.38 -7.16 -21.00
CA GLU A 184 9.74 -7.09 -20.43
C GLU A 184 9.78 -6.19 -19.20
N ASP A 185 9.16 -5.00 -19.26
CA ASP A 185 9.03 -4.07 -18.14
C ASP A 185 8.28 -4.74 -16.97
N LEU A 186 7.16 -5.43 -17.25
CA LEU A 186 6.39 -6.12 -16.23
C LEU A 186 7.18 -7.28 -15.60
N MET A 187 7.86 -8.08 -16.41
CA MET A 187 8.73 -9.15 -15.91
C MET A 187 9.87 -8.60 -15.05
N GLY A 188 10.47 -7.49 -15.46
CA GLY A 188 11.47 -6.76 -14.69
C GLY A 188 10.93 -6.26 -13.36
N ALA A 189 9.73 -5.68 -13.34
CA ALA A 189 9.07 -5.19 -12.13
C ALA A 189 8.81 -6.32 -11.13
N VAL A 190 8.26 -7.46 -11.60
CA VAL A 190 8.03 -8.65 -10.76
C VAL A 190 9.34 -9.17 -10.18
N ARG A 191 10.38 -9.32 -11.00
CA ARG A 191 11.70 -9.78 -10.55
C ARG A 191 12.31 -8.85 -9.51
N LEU A 192 12.25 -7.53 -9.71
CA LEU A 192 12.81 -6.52 -8.83
C LEU A 192 12.00 -6.32 -7.55
N SER A 193 10.75 -6.77 -7.51
CA SER A 193 9.90 -6.68 -6.32
C SER A 193 10.19 -7.79 -5.30
N SER A 194 10.83 -8.89 -5.68
CA SER A 194 11.19 -9.95 -4.75
C SER A 194 12.09 -9.45 -3.61
N VAL A 195 11.78 -9.86 -2.38
CA VAL A 195 12.47 -9.47 -1.15
C VAL A 195 13.09 -10.71 -0.51
N GLY A 196 14.30 -10.99 -0.88
CA GLY A 196 15.02 -12.15 -0.34
C GLY A 196 16.01 -12.74 -1.33
N HIS A 197 16.75 -13.77 -0.88
CA HIS A 197 17.77 -14.43 -1.70
C HIS A 197 17.20 -15.55 -2.58
N ASN A 198 15.93 -15.88 -2.44
CA ASN A 198 15.28 -16.91 -3.24
C ASN A 198 14.63 -16.28 -4.48
N SER A 199 14.97 -16.83 -5.64
CA SER A 199 14.46 -16.39 -6.96
C SER A 199 12.99 -16.72 -7.21
N THR A 200 12.27 -17.21 -6.23
CA THR A 200 10.83 -17.46 -6.31
C THR A 200 10.05 -16.18 -6.04
N THR A 201 9.06 -15.90 -6.86
CA THR A 201 8.14 -14.80 -6.65
C THR A 201 7.45 -14.95 -5.29
N ASP A 202 7.41 -13.86 -4.51
CA ASP A 202 6.78 -13.84 -3.19
C ASP A 202 5.23 -13.77 -3.31
N SER A 203 4.66 -14.64 -4.15
CA SER A 203 3.21 -14.78 -4.32
C SER A 203 2.60 -15.55 -3.16
N SER A 204 1.46 -15.10 -2.68
CA SER A 204 0.69 -15.80 -1.65
C SER A 204 -0.31 -16.80 -2.22
N ASN A 205 -0.59 -16.73 -3.53
CA ASN A 205 -1.67 -17.45 -4.21
C ASN A 205 -3.08 -17.20 -3.63
N VAL A 206 -3.22 -16.18 -2.78
CA VAL A 206 -4.50 -15.75 -2.19
C VAL A 206 -4.72 -14.30 -2.56
N SER A 207 -5.87 -13.98 -3.15
CA SER A 207 -6.16 -12.60 -3.51
C SER A 207 -6.25 -11.70 -2.28
N PHE A 208 -5.78 -10.46 -2.40
CA PHE A 208 -5.76 -9.51 -1.30
C PHE A 208 -7.16 -9.20 -0.77
N ARG A 209 -8.16 -9.18 -1.67
CA ARG A 209 -9.58 -9.00 -1.30
C ARG A 209 -10.12 -10.16 -0.49
N HIS A 210 -9.77 -11.40 -0.86
CA HIS A 210 -10.21 -12.58 -0.13
C HIS A 210 -9.57 -12.63 1.27
N LEU A 211 -8.27 -12.31 1.36
CA LEU A 211 -7.60 -12.22 2.65
C LEU A 211 -8.21 -11.14 3.55
N ALA A 212 -8.61 -9.99 2.98
CA ALA A 212 -9.30 -8.93 3.71
C ALA A 212 -10.69 -9.37 4.21
N LEU A 213 -11.41 -10.16 3.44
CA LEU A 213 -12.67 -10.76 3.84
C LEU A 213 -12.47 -11.71 5.03
N LEU A 214 -11.54 -12.66 4.90
CA LEU A 214 -11.26 -13.64 5.94
C LEU A 214 -10.77 -12.98 7.24
N ALA A 215 -9.87 -12.02 7.14
CA ALA A 215 -9.36 -11.29 8.30
C ALA A 215 -10.42 -10.50 9.08
N GLN A 216 -11.55 -10.18 8.46
CA GLN A 216 -12.68 -9.49 9.09
C GLN A 216 -13.78 -10.44 9.57
N THR A 217 -13.94 -11.63 8.99
CA THR A 217 -15.02 -12.57 9.28
C THR A 217 -14.60 -13.70 10.21
N LYS A 218 -13.29 -13.97 10.33
CA LYS A 218 -12.75 -15.02 11.19
C LYS A 218 -12.15 -14.42 12.46
N THR A 219 -12.36 -15.09 13.59
CA THR A 219 -11.93 -14.59 14.90
C THR A 219 -10.45 -14.80 15.18
N ASP A 220 -9.86 -15.82 14.57
CA ASP A 220 -8.44 -16.18 14.72
C ASP A 220 -7.82 -16.67 13.42
N ASP A 221 -6.50 -16.82 13.42
CA ASP A 221 -5.74 -17.20 12.23
C ASP A 221 -5.99 -18.67 11.84
N VAL A 222 -6.31 -19.55 12.79
CA VAL A 222 -6.60 -20.97 12.50
C VAL A 222 -7.82 -21.08 11.60
N GLN A 223 -8.87 -20.32 11.90
CA GLN A 223 -10.08 -20.27 11.06
C GLN A 223 -9.80 -19.69 9.67
N VAL A 224 -8.88 -18.70 9.56
CA VAL A 224 -8.45 -18.18 8.26
C VAL A 224 -7.79 -19.28 7.44
N TRP A 225 -6.86 -20.04 8.05
CA TRP A 225 -6.17 -21.15 7.37
C TRP A 225 -7.12 -22.28 6.97
N GLN A 226 -8.07 -22.63 7.84
CA GLN A 226 -9.11 -23.62 7.51
C GLN A 226 -9.97 -23.19 6.32
N SER A 227 -10.38 -21.92 6.24
CA SER A 227 -11.14 -21.39 5.10
C SER A 227 -10.35 -21.46 3.78
N LEU A 228 -9.01 -21.40 3.87
CA LEU A 228 -8.11 -21.55 2.72
C LEU A 228 -7.72 -23.01 2.44
N SER A 229 -8.32 -23.99 3.13
CA SER A 229 -7.97 -25.41 3.06
C SER A 229 -6.51 -25.68 3.40
N MET A 230 -5.98 -24.94 4.39
CA MET A 230 -4.63 -25.08 4.92
C MET A 230 -4.67 -25.73 6.30
N ASP A 231 -3.74 -26.64 6.56
CA ASP A 231 -3.60 -27.41 7.79
C ASP A 231 -2.15 -27.77 8.07
N GLU A 232 -1.89 -28.68 9.00
CA GLU A 232 -0.54 -29.15 9.33
C GLU A 232 0.17 -29.86 8.15
N ASN A 233 -0.57 -30.46 7.22
CA ASN A 233 -0.03 -31.12 6.03
C ASN A 233 0.19 -30.16 4.87
N ASN A 234 -0.55 -29.04 4.85
CA ASN A 234 -0.46 -27.96 3.89
C ASN A 234 -0.44 -26.61 4.61
N PRO A 235 0.66 -26.26 5.29
CA PRO A 235 0.72 -25.06 6.12
C PRO A 235 0.78 -23.79 5.28
N PRO A 236 0.31 -22.64 5.82
CA PRO A 236 0.44 -21.35 5.15
C PRO A 236 1.93 -20.99 4.96
N SER A 237 2.24 -20.39 3.83
CA SER A 237 3.59 -19.89 3.58
C SER A 237 3.94 -18.72 4.51
N SER A 238 5.23 -18.48 4.76
CA SER A 238 5.68 -17.33 5.55
C SER A 238 5.23 -16.00 4.94
N VAL A 239 5.15 -15.91 3.62
CA VAL A 239 4.62 -14.75 2.89
C VAL A 239 3.15 -14.51 3.23
N LEU A 240 2.33 -15.57 3.22
CA LEU A 240 0.91 -15.44 3.52
C LEU A 240 0.65 -15.09 5.00
N ILE A 241 1.45 -15.64 5.91
CA ILE A 241 1.40 -15.31 7.35
C ILE A 241 1.71 -13.81 7.56
N ASP A 242 2.80 -13.29 6.96
CA ASP A 242 3.15 -11.87 7.05
C ASP A 242 2.06 -10.99 6.45
N ARG A 243 1.48 -11.39 5.32
CA ARG A 243 0.37 -10.66 4.68
C ARG A 243 -0.88 -10.61 5.54
N LEU A 244 -1.24 -11.70 6.22
CA LEU A 244 -2.37 -11.69 7.14
C LEU A 244 -2.14 -10.74 8.32
N LYS A 245 -0.94 -10.74 8.88
CA LYS A 245 -0.55 -9.81 9.95
C LYS A 245 -0.69 -8.34 9.50
N LYS A 246 -0.13 -7.99 8.35
CA LYS A 246 -0.24 -6.64 7.77
C LYS A 246 -1.69 -6.29 7.41
N MET A 247 -2.46 -7.26 6.89
CA MET A 247 -3.88 -7.09 6.61
C MET A 247 -4.66 -6.69 7.87
N ARG A 248 -4.43 -7.35 9.00
CA ARG A 248 -5.08 -6.97 10.28
C ARG A 248 -4.67 -5.57 10.74
N THR A 249 -3.40 -5.19 10.58
CA THR A 249 -2.93 -3.84 10.87
C THR A 249 -3.62 -2.82 9.96
N TRP A 250 -3.72 -3.10 8.68
CA TRP A 250 -4.36 -2.23 7.70
C TRP A 250 -5.86 -2.04 7.95
N ILE A 251 -6.60 -3.13 8.26
CA ILE A 251 -8.03 -3.08 8.60
C ILE A 251 -8.30 -2.16 9.80
N ASN A 252 -7.38 -2.13 10.77
CA ASN A 252 -7.48 -1.29 11.96
C ASN A 252 -6.95 0.14 11.76
N SER A 253 -6.35 0.44 10.59
CA SER A 253 -5.82 1.75 10.28
C SER A 253 -6.92 2.70 9.75
N PRO A 254 -6.67 4.02 9.77
CA PRO A 254 -7.58 5.00 9.18
C PRO A 254 -7.59 4.96 7.64
N HIS A 255 -6.70 4.18 7.02
CA HIS A 255 -6.58 4.07 5.57
C HIS A 255 -7.45 2.95 4.99
N PHE A 256 -8.01 2.07 5.83
CA PHE A 256 -8.84 0.98 5.34
C PHE A 256 -10.14 1.52 4.74
N PRO A 257 -10.48 1.17 3.48
CA PRO A 257 -11.65 1.70 2.80
C PRO A 257 -12.96 1.30 3.50
N ASP A 258 -13.83 2.26 3.78
CA ASP A 258 -15.12 2.00 4.43
C ASP A 258 -16.00 1.07 3.59
N GLU A 259 -15.93 1.15 2.26
CA GLU A 259 -16.66 0.26 1.35
C GLU A 259 -16.20 -1.21 1.40
N MET A 260 -15.05 -1.52 2.01
CA MET A 260 -14.57 -2.88 2.27
C MET A 260 -14.81 -3.33 3.72
N ARG A 261 -15.25 -2.44 4.57
CA ARG A 261 -15.44 -2.71 5.99
C ARG A 261 -16.65 -3.62 6.21
N ILE A 262 -16.41 -4.74 6.89
CA ILE A 262 -17.44 -5.74 7.22
C ILE A 262 -17.68 -5.64 8.72
N LYS A 263 -18.91 -5.25 9.09
CA LYS A 263 -19.35 -5.21 10.48
C LYS A 263 -20.66 -5.99 10.57
N ILE A 264 -20.56 -7.23 10.98
CA ILE A 264 -21.77 -8.06 11.26
C ILE A 264 -22.37 -7.57 12.57
N ILE A 265 -23.68 -7.39 12.57
CA ILE A 265 -24.44 -6.95 13.74
C ILE A 265 -25.28 -8.11 14.29
N ASP A 266 -25.47 -8.16 15.60
CA ASP A 266 -26.32 -9.14 16.26
C ASP A 266 -27.77 -8.65 16.40
N GLU A 267 -27.98 -7.33 16.37
CA GLU A 267 -29.29 -6.68 16.43
C GLU A 267 -29.37 -5.56 15.38
N VAL A 268 -30.48 -5.55 14.64
CA VAL A 268 -30.74 -4.51 13.64
C VAL A 268 -31.38 -3.32 14.35
N PRO A 269 -30.90 -2.08 14.14
CA PRO A 269 -31.55 -0.88 14.67
C PRO A 269 -33.03 -0.80 14.26
N SER A 270 -33.90 -0.53 15.22
CA SER A 270 -35.35 -0.48 15.00
C SER A 270 -35.79 0.54 13.91
N GLU A 271 -35.03 1.62 13.76
CA GLU A 271 -35.23 2.63 12.72
C GLU A 271 -35.07 2.01 11.32
N LEU A 272 -34.07 1.16 11.11
CA LEU A 272 -33.81 0.48 9.84
C LEU A 272 -34.84 -0.61 9.56
N LEU A 273 -35.32 -1.31 10.58
CA LEU A 273 -36.41 -2.29 10.44
C LEU A 273 -37.72 -1.59 10.05
N GLY A 274 -38.03 -0.44 10.63
CA GLY A 274 -39.21 0.36 10.30
C GLY A 274 -39.21 0.97 8.90
N GLU A 275 -38.07 0.97 8.21
CA GLU A 275 -37.94 1.41 6.81
C GLU A 275 -38.19 0.27 5.81
N LEU A 276 -38.25 -1.00 6.27
CA LEU A 276 -38.53 -2.15 5.41
C LEU A 276 -40.01 -2.25 5.10
N SER A 277 -40.30 -2.53 3.83
CA SER A 277 -41.66 -2.72 3.32
C SER A 277 -42.10 -4.19 3.42
N ASP A 278 -43.39 -4.45 3.19
CA ASP A 278 -43.92 -5.81 3.08
C ASP A 278 -43.21 -6.63 1.98
N ASP A 279 -42.86 -5.98 0.86
CA ASP A 279 -42.07 -6.61 -0.21
C ASP A 279 -40.67 -7.05 0.27
N ASP A 280 -40.01 -6.24 1.11
CA ASP A 280 -38.72 -6.58 1.71
C ASP A 280 -38.84 -7.80 2.63
N GLY A 281 -39.92 -7.88 3.41
CA GLY A 281 -40.24 -9.02 4.26
C GLY A 281 -40.45 -10.30 3.44
N LEU A 282 -41.22 -10.23 2.35
CA LEU A 282 -41.43 -11.37 1.44
C LEU A 282 -40.13 -11.84 0.79
N VAL A 283 -39.30 -10.92 0.32
CA VAL A 283 -37.97 -11.26 -0.24
C VAL A 283 -37.10 -11.91 0.80
N LEU A 284 -37.05 -11.38 2.03
CA LEU A 284 -36.26 -11.92 3.13
C LEU A 284 -36.72 -13.35 3.49
N ALA A 285 -38.03 -13.59 3.56
CA ALA A 285 -38.58 -14.92 3.81
C ALA A 285 -38.19 -15.93 2.72
N ASN A 286 -38.31 -15.55 1.45
CA ASN A 286 -37.87 -16.37 0.33
C ASN A 286 -36.36 -16.64 0.39
N LEU A 287 -35.55 -15.61 0.64
CA LEU A 287 -34.10 -15.74 0.75
C LEU A 287 -33.73 -16.70 1.88
N THR A 288 -34.29 -16.52 3.06
CA THR A 288 -34.03 -17.38 4.22
C THR A 288 -34.32 -18.85 3.92
N ARG A 289 -35.48 -19.12 3.32
CA ARG A 289 -35.88 -20.49 2.89
C ARG A 289 -34.87 -21.05 1.88
N MET A 290 -34.53 -20.30 0.82
CA MET A 290 -33.60 -20.77 -0.21
C MET A 290 -32.20 -21.01 0.33
N LEU A 291 -31.70 -20.14 1.20
CA LEU A 291 -30.39 -20.29 1.85
C LEU A 291 -30.34 -21.52 2.77
N ASN A 292 -31.47 -21.87 3.41
CA ASN A 292 -31.55 -23.06 4.25
C ASN A 292 -31.36 -24.35 3.46
N ASP A 293 -31.81 -24.38 2.21
CA ASP A 293 -31.77 -25.56 1.33
C ASP A 293 -30.56 -25.60 0.39
N CYS A 294 -29.85 -24.50 0.20
CA CYS A 294 -28.74 -24.43 -0.76
C CYS A 294 -27.42 -24.97 -0.22
N LYS A 295 -26.54 -25.32 -1.15
CA LYS A 295 -25.13 -25.53 -0.84
C LYS A 295 -24.51 -24.21 -0.35
N TRP A 296 -23.67 -24.30 0.71
CA TRP A 296 -23.07 -23.10 1.30
C TRP A 296 -21.78 -22.71 0.57
N ASP A 297 -21.94 -22.16 -0.64
CA ASP A 297 -20.88 -21.61 -1.45
C ASP A 297 -21.32 -20.30 -2.12
N VAL A 298 -20.34 -19.55 -2.62
CA VAL A 298 -20.56 -18.20 -3.18
C VAL A 298 -21.56 -18.17 -4.31
N ASP A 299 -21.52 -19.14 -5.22
CA ASP A 299 -22.37 -19.16 -6.42
C ASP A 299 -23.80 -19.52 -6.11
N ALA A 300 -24.02 -20.54 -5.25
CA ALA A 300 -25.33 -20.92 -4.79
C ALA A 300 -25.99 -19.80 -3.98
N ILE A 301 -25.26 -19.18 -3.05
CA ILE A 301 -25.73 -18.04 -2.27
C ILE A 301 -26.08 -16.84 -3.14
N ALA A 302 -25.21 -16.50 -4.13
CA ALA A 302 -25.50 -15.42 -5.08
C ALA A 302 -26.79 -15.69 -5.87
N THR A 303 -26.99 -16.94 -6.28
CA THR A 303 -28.22 -17.38 -6.95
C THR A 303 -29.44 -17.22 -6.04
N CYS A 304 -29.38 -17.66 -4.79
CA CYS A 304 -30.45 -17.48 -3.81
C CYS A 304 -30.85 -16.02 -3.62
N ILE A 305 -29.87 -15.12 -3.51
CA ILE A 305 -30.11 -13.66 -3.36
C ILE A 305 -30.89 -13.13 -4.58
N VAL A 306 -30.46 -13.48 -5.79
CA VAL A 306 -31.10 -12.99 -7.00
C VAL A 306 -32.50 -13.57 -7.19
N GLU A 307 -32.66 -14.89 -7.02
CA GLU A 307 -33.92 -15.59 -7.26
C GLU A 307 -34.98 -15.27 -6.18
N SER A 308 -34.58 -14.95 -4.93
CA SER A 308 -35.54 -14.57 -3.88
C SER A 308 -36.38 -13.33 -4.22
N ALA A 309 -35.80 -12.37 -4.93
CA ALA A 309 -36.52 -11.20 -5.42
C ALA A 309 -37.33 -11.48 -6.70
N LYS A 310 -36.80 -12.29 -7.62
CA LYS A 310 -37.48 -12.65 -8.85
C LYS A 310 -38.77 -13.44 -8.62
N THR A 311 -38.83 -14.24 -7.56
CA THR A 311 -40.03 -15.01 -7.17
C THR A 311 -41.25 -14.13 -6.96
N ILE A 312 -41.05 -12.85 -6.61
CA ILE A 312 -42.13 -11.86 -6.43
C ILE A 312 -42.06 -10.73 -7.48
N GLU A 313 -41.44 -11.00 -8.61
CA GLU A 313 -41.31 -10.09 -9.75
C GLU A 313 -40.62 -8.75 -9.40
N LYS A 314 -39.71 -8.74 -8.43
CA LYS A 314 -38.93 -7.57 -8.01
C LYS A 314 -37.49 -7.61 -8.50
N SER A 315 -36.87 -6.41 -8.51
CA SER A 315 -35.45 -6.28 -8.86
C SER A 315 -34.57 -6.98 -7.84
N PRO A 316 -33.49 -7.69 -8.23
CA PRO A 316 -32.51 -8.28 -7.31
C PRO A 316 -31.93 -7.28 -6.29
N ARG A 317 -31.94 -6.01 -6.60
CA ARG A 317 -31.44 -4.95 -5.71
C ARG A 317 -32.13 -4.97 -4.34
N ILE A 318 -33.42 -5.30 -4.31
CA ILE A 318 -34.17 -5.35 -3.04
C ILE A 318 -33.62 -6.44 -2.12
N ALA A 319 -33.30 -7.64 -2.66
CA ALA A 319 -32.73 -8.73 -1.88
C ALA A 319 -31.37 -8.38 -1.29
N TYR A 320 -30.54 -7.70 -2.07
CA TYR A 320 -29.25 -7.19 -1.54
C TYR A 320 -29.47 -6.17 -0.44
N THR A 321 -30.38 -5.20 -0.62
CA THR A 321 -30.61 -4.14 0.35
C THR A 321 -31.13 -4.73 1.67
N VAL A 322 -32.13 -5.61 1.65
CA VAL A 322 -32.68 -6.20 2.87
C VAL A 322 -31.68 -7.09 3.58
N ALA A 323 -30.90 -7.90 2.83
CA ALA A 323 -29.88 -8.74 3.41
C ALA A 323 -28.72 -7.94 4.04
N TYR A 324 -28.27 -6.83 3.41
CA TYR A 324 -27.32 -5.91 4.03
C TYR A 324 -27.89 -5.29 5.31
N THR A 325 -29.13 -4.84 5.28
CA THR A 325 -29.79 -4.25 6.45
C THR A 325 -29.80 -5.25 7.61
N CYS A 326 -30.20 -6.49 7.36
CA CYS A 326 -30.30 -7.52 8.40
C CYS A 326 -28.94 -8.01 8.93
N LEU A 327 -27.92 -8.08 8.10
CA LEU A 327 -26.61 -8.61 8.50
C LEU A 327 -25.63 -7.54 8.97
N MET A 328 -25.70 -6.34 8.39
CA MET A 328 -24.69 -5.32 8.59
C MET A 328 -25.24 -3.96 9.07
N GLY A 329 -26.57 -3.79 9.17
CA GLY A 329 -27.19 -2.52 9.54
C GLY A 329 -26.95 -1.41 8.51
N THR A 330 -26.78 -1.77 7.23
CA THR A 330 -26.53 -0.83 6.13
C THR A 330 -27.31 -1.24 4.89
N LYS A 331 -27.59 -0.30 3.98
CA LYS A 331 -28.31 -0.61 2.72
C LYS A 331 -27.38 -1.09 1.58
N LYS A 332 -26.08 -1.05 1.79
CA LYS A 332 -25.03 -1.44 0.82
C LYS A 332 -23.73 -1.77 1.52
N GLY A 333 -22.85 -2.53 0.88
CA GLY A 333 -21.56 -2.91 1.42
C GLY A 333 -20.70 -3.65 0.38
N PRO A 334 -19.65 -4.37 0.83
CA PRO A 334 -18.84 -5.23 -0.03
C PRO A 334 -19.68 -6.36 -0.62
N LYS A 335 -19.15 -7.11 -1.61
CA LYS A 335 -19.88 -8.23 -2.23
C LYS A 335 -20.47 -9.19 -1.20
N LEU A 336 -21.81 -9.30 -1.16
CA LEU A 336 -22.55 -9.96 -0.07
C LEU A 336 -22.39 -11.49 -0.07
N ALA A 337 -22.50 -12.14 -1.22
CA ALA A 337 -22.46 -13.60 -1.30
C ALA A 337 -21.13 -14.19 -0.77
N PRO A 338 -19.94 -13.64 -1.08
CA PRO A 338 -18.70 -14.05 -0.44
C PRO A 338 -18.70 -13.86 1.11
N ILE A 339 -19.31 -12.77 1.60
CA ILE A 339 -19.40 -12.53 3.04
C ILE A 339 -20.27 -13.62 3.71
N ILE A 340 -21.44 -13.87 3.15
CA ILE A 340 -22.36 -14.90 3.68
C ILE A 340 -21.70 -16.28 3.66
N ALA A 341 -20.99 -16.63 2.59
CA ALA A 341 -20.33 -17.93 2.45
C ALA A 341 -19.25 -18.17 3.55
N GLU A 342 -18.62 -17.10 4.04
CA GLU A 342 -17.62 -17.17 5.10
C GLU A 342 -18.21 -17.10 6.53
N LEU A 343 -19.50 -16.84 6.65
CA LEU A 343 -20.20 -16.84 7.93
C LEU A 343 -20.79 -18.23 8.24
N ASP A 344 -21.06 -18.48 9.52
CA ASP A 344 -21.75 -19.68 9.98
C ASP A 344 -23.20 -19.67 9.48
N LYS A 345 -23.59 -20.70 8.71
CA LYS A 345 -24.93 -20.84 8.14
C LYS A 345 -26.04 -20.71 9.18
N PRO A 346 -26.00 -21.45 10.31
CA PRO A 346 -27.01 -21.31 11.36
C PRO A 346 -27.12 -19.89 11.95
N LYS A 347 -25.98 -19.17 12.02
CA LYS A 347 -25.95 -17.78 12.52
C LYS A 347 -26.65 -16.83 11.54
N VAL A 348 -26.38 -16.95 10.24
CA VAL A 348 -27.01 -16.14 9.20
C VAL A 348 -28.51 -16.37 9.14
N ILE A 349 -28.94 -17.64 9.12
CA ILE A 349 -30.37 -18.00 9.08
C ILE A 349 -31.10 -17.42 10.29
N ARG A 350 -30.58 -17.65 11.51
CA ARG A 350 -31.19 -17.10 12.76
C ARG A 350 -31.27 -15.55 12.71
N GLN A 351 -30.30 -14.88 12.14
CA GLN A 351 -30.33 -13.42 12.04
C GLN A 351 -31.46 -12.95 11.14
N PHE A 352 -31.66 -13.62 10.00
CA PHE A 352 -32.76 -13.32 9.09
C PHE A 352 -34.13 -13.64 9.69
N GLU A 353 -34.24 -14.77 10.38
CA GLU A 353 -35.48 -15.13 11.11
C GLU A 353 -35.85 -14.09 12.19
N LYS A 354 -34.88 -13.64 12.99
CA LYS A 354 -35.09 -12.53 13.93
C LYS A 354 -35.63 -11.26 13.26
N CYS A 355 -35.07 -10.90 12.10
CA CYS A 355 -35.56 -9.74 11.37
C CYS A 355 -36.98 -9.93 10.85
N LEU A 356 -37.35 -11.15 10.40
CA LEU A 356 -38.70 -11.47 9.95
C LEU A 356 -39.70 -11.39 11.11
N ASP A 357 -39.32 -11.89 12.30
CA ASP A 357 -40.16 -11.81 13.51
C ASP A 357 -40.45 -10.36 13.92
N CYS A 358 -39.56 -9.43 13.63
CA CYS A 358 -39.73 -8.00 13.89
C CYS A 358 -40.60 -7.28 12.84
N LEU A 359 -40.82 -7.88 11.66
CA LEU A 359 -41.58 -7.30 10.55
C LEU A 359 -43.06 -7.80 10.56
N ASN A 360 -43.35 -8.89 11.31
CA ASN A 360 -44.68 -9.42 11.51
C ASN A 360 -45.31 -8.82 12.78
#